data_36a0ae83ee45f1bc2f821fde93c56bc0
#
_entry.id   36a0ae83ee45f1bc2f821fde93c56bc0
#
_cell.length_a   1.000
_cell.length_b   1.000
_cell.length_c   1.000
_cell.angle_alpha   90.00
_cell.angle_beta   90.00
_cell.angle_gamma   90.00
#
_symmetry.space_group_name_H-M   'P 1'
#
loop_
_entity.id
_entity.type
_entity.pdbx_description
1 polymer ?
#
loop_
_entity_poly.entity_id
_entity_poly.type
_entity_poly.pdbx_seq_one_letter_code
_entity_poly.pdbx_strand_id
1 'polypeptide(L)'
;QIVNINGDKATQALAKEISPDKVIFLSEIGGILDGSDNLISTINIKDDYERLMSEGWLHSGMKLKLKEIKLLLDHLPTNSSVSITKPLYLNRELFTDAGFGTLVKAGHHIDKLKELDNVNKDHITSILESAFKGKLDKNYFINQDKEYYVSGCSRALIAICHYQKIAYMDKFAVKADARGEGLGNAIWNRMTADHKKVFWRSRPNNSINFFYKNVCDGFQKTNEWNIFWIGINNLDELIECIRMASNQPETIAYEK
;
A
#
# COMPACT_ATOMS: atom_id res chain seq x y z
N GLN A 1 -24.03 41.25 -7.47
CA GLN A 1 -23.69 40.53 -8.72
C GLN A 1 -23.79 39.04 -8.46
N ILE A 2 -24.57 38.32 -9.25
CA ILE A 2 -24.62 36.83 -9.17
C ILE A 2 -23.54 36.29 -10.10
N VAL A 3 -22.69 35.43 -9.58
CA VAL A 3 -21.61 34.78 -10.33
C VAL A 3 -21.80 33.27 -10.30
N ASN A 4 -21.45 32.60 -11.37
CA ASN A 4 -21.44 31.15 -11.45
C ASN A 4 -20.05 30.66 -10.98
N ILE A 5 -20.03 29.77 -9.99
CA ILE A 5 -18.82 29.19 -9.43
C ILE A 5 -18.83 27.68 -9.67
N ASN A 6 -17.73 27.16 -10.18
CA ASN A 6 -17.53 25.72 -10.30
C ASN A 6 -17.53 25.06 -8.92
N GLY A 7 -18.41 24.07 -8.70
CA GLY A 7 -18.58 23.40 -7.41
C GLY A 7 -17.30 22.71 -6.90
N ASP A 8 -16.50 22.13 -7.79
CA ASP A 8 -15.24 21.47 -7.40
C ASP A 8 -14.22 22.50 -6.88
N LYS A 9 -14.16 23.71 -7.47
CA LYS A 9 -13.31 24.82 -6.98
C LYS A 9 -13.82 25.41 -5.66
N ALA A 10 -15.14 25.52 -5.50
CA ALA A 10 -15.73 25.97 -4.24
C ALA A 10 -15.42 24.97 -3.11
N THR A 11 -15.51 23.66 -3.38
CA THR A 11 -15.13 22.59 -2.46
C THR A 11 -13.65 22.68 -2.07
N GLN A 12 -12.79 22.97 -3.03
CA GLN A 12 -11.36 23.16 -2.77
C GLN A 12 -11.09 24.32 -1.82
N ALA A 13 -11.70 25.46 -2.07
CA ALA A 13 -11.54 26.64 -1.21
C ALA A 13 -12.04 26.37 0.22
N LEU A 14 -13.20 25.76 0.36
CA LEU A 14 -13.76 25.40 1.67
C LEU A 14 -12.88 24.37 2.40
N ALA A 15 -12.46 23.32 1.71
CA ALA A 15 -11.67 22.25 2.33
C ALA A 15 -10.30 22.73 2.82
N LYS A 16 -9.68 23.72 2.15
CA LYS A 16 -8.44 24.35 2.63
C LYS A 16 -8.61 25.05 3.97
N GLU A 17 -9.77 25.67 4.20
CA GLU A 17 -10.05 26.38 5.44
C GLU A 17 -10.40 25.43 6.59
N ILE A 18 -11.16 24.36 6.32
CA ILE A 18 -11.66 23.47 7.39
C ILE A 18 -10.81 22.21 7.59
N SER A 19 -9.89 21.90 6.67
CA SER A 19 -9.00 20.72 6.71
C SER A 19 -9.72 19.40 7.05
N PRO A 20 -10.73 18.98 6.28
CA PRO A 20 -11.55 17.82 6.61
C PRO A 20 -10.77 16.52 6.44
N ASP A 21 -11.13 15.50 7.23
CA ASP A 21 -10.60 14.15 7.07
C ASP A 21 -11.12 13.47 5.79
N LYS A 22 -12.35 13.83 5.36
CA LYS A 22 -12.97 13.24 4.18
C LYS A 22 -13.81 14.26 3.41
N VAL A 23 -13.63 14.27 2.08
CA VAL A 23 -14.46 15.03 1.14
C VAL A 23 -15.22 14.04 0.25
N ILE A 24 -16.53 14.19 0.11
CA ILE A 24 -17.35 13.28 -0.67
C ILE A 24 -18.01 14.06 -1.82
N PHE A 25 -17.68 13.68 -3.05
CA PHE A 25 -18.36 14.15 -4.25
C PHE A 25 -19.49 13.20 -4.61
N LEU A 26 -20.70 13.74 -4.71
CA LEU A 26 -21.85 12.98 -5.15
C LEU A 26 -21.96 13.06 -6.69
N SER A 27 -22.07 11.91 -7.34
CA SER A 27 -22.14 11.78 -8.79
C SER A 27 -23.16 10.70 -9.17
N GLU A 28 -23.86 10.88 -10.29
CA GLU A 28 -24.79 9.87 -10.80
C GLU A 28 -24.09 8.56 -11.20
N ILE A 29 -22.87 8.64 -11.75
CA ILE A 29 -22.05 7.48 -12.09
C ILE A 29 -21.56 6.77 -10.81
N GLY A 30 -21.22 7.55 -9.78
CA GLY A 30 -20.85 7.04 -8.47
C GLY A 30 -19.38 6.67 -8.32
N GLY A 31 -18.53 7.05 -9.26
CA GLY A 31 -17.09 6.80 -9.21
C GLY A 31 -16.40 6.99 -10.55
N ILE A 32 -15.15 6.57 -10.63
CA ILE A 32 -14.36 6.54 -11.86
C ILE A 32 -14.40 5.13 -12.42
N LEU A 33 -14.79 4.99 -13.69
CA LEU A 33 -14.83 3.72 -14.40
C LEU A 33 -13.56 3.54 -15.23
N ASP A 34 -13.10 2.30 -15.36
CA ASP A 34 -12.01 1.91 -16.28
C ASP A 34 -12.50 1.80 -17.74
N GLY A 35 -11.62 1.44 -18.65
CA GLY A 35 -11.94 1.26 -20.08
C GLY A 35 -12.92 0.13 -20.41
N SER A 36 -13.29 -0.68 -19.41
CA SER A 36 -14.26 -1.78 -19.51
C SER A 36 -15.52 -1.54 -18.68
N ASP A 37 -15.76 -0.28 -18.28
CA ASP A 37 -16.88 0.17 -17.45
C ASP A 37 -16.90 -0.43 -16.03
N ASN A 38 -15.79 -0.97 -15.53
CA ASN A 38 -15.70 -1.41 -14.14
C ASN A 38 -15.31 -0.24 -13.24
N LEU A 39 -15.89 -0.22 -12.05
CA LEU A 39 -15.57 0.79 -11.04
C LEU A 39 -14.14 0.60 -10.51
N ILE A 40 -13.34 1.65 -10.59
CA ILE A 40 -12.05 1.74 -9.92
C ILE A 40 -12.31 2.07 -8.45
N SER A 41 -12.17 1.10 -7.57
CA SER A 41 -12.53 1.24 -6.16
C SER A 41 -11.59 2.17 -5.38
N THR A 42 -10.30 2.21 -5.75
CA THR A 42 -9.29 3.02 -5.05
C THR A 42 -8.28 3.58 -6.05
N ILE A 43 -7.93 4.86 -5.89
CA ILE A 43 -6.90 5.56 -6.64
C ILE A 43 -5.91 6.16 -5.64
N ASN A 44 -4.63 5.86 -5.84
CA ASN A 44 -3.52 6.52 -5.18
C ASN A 44 -2.99 7.62 -6.11
N ILE A 45 -3.24 8.89 -5.78
CA ILE A 45 -2.91 10.00 -6.67
C ILE A 45 -1.43 10.05 -7.04
N LYS A 46 -0.52 9.76 -6.10
CA LYS A 46 0.93 9.81 -6.38
C LYS A 46 1.37 8.78 -7.41
N ASP A 47 0.76 7.60 -7.37
CA ASP A 47 1.19 6.48 -8.21
C ASP A 47 0.36 6.38 -9.50
N ASP A 48 -0.94 6.71 -9.43
CA ASP A 48 -1.90 6.46 -10.51
C ASP A 48 -2.16 7.67 -11.39
N TYR A 49 -1.88 8.91 -10.93
CA TYR A 49 -2.32 10.13 -11.61
C TYR A 49 -1.83 10.23 -13.05
N GLU A 50 -0.53 10.11 -13.28
CA GLU A 50 0.06 10.26 -14.62
C GLU A 50 -0.45 9.15 -15.57
N ARG A 51 -0.55 7.92 -15.06
CA ARG A 51 -1.11 6.79 -15.80
C ARG A 51 -2.56 7.07 -16.20
N LEU A 52 -3.42 7.42 -15.24
CA LEU A 52 -4.83 7.70 -15.50
C LEU A 52 -5.03 8.87 -16.45
N MET A 53 -4.23 9.93 -16.32
CA MET A 53 -4.30 11.10 -17.21
C MET A 53 -3.87 10.77 -18.65
N SER A 54 -3.04 9.76 -18.87
CA SER A 54 -2.65 9.29 -20.21
C SER A 54 -3.69 8.37 -20.87
N GLU A 55 -4.62 7.81 -20.10
CA GLU A 55 -5.64 6.88 -20.61
C GLU A 55 -6.64 7.56 -21.55
N GLY A 56 -6.89 6.92 -22.70
CA GLY A 56 -7.80 7.44 -23.71
C GLY A 56 -9.29 7.30 -23.34
N TRP A 57 -9.61 6.32 -22.48
CA TRP A 57 -10.99 6.07 -22.01
C TRP A 57 -11.44 7.05 -20.92
N LEU A 58 -10.50 7.73 -20.21
CA LEU A 58 -10.86 8.69 -19.18
C LEU A 58 -11.34 10.01 -19.83
N HIS A 59 -12.62 10.29 -19.72
CA HIS A 59 -13.25 11.47 -20.32
C HIS A 59 -12.69 12.78 -19.77
N SER A 60 -12.70 13.83 -20.59
CA SER A 60 -12.17 15.17 -20.24
C SER A 60 -12.75 15.73 -18.93
N GLY A 61 -14.04 15.56 -18.69
CA GLY A 61 -14.69 15.97 -17.44
C GLY A 61 -14.18 15.22 -16.20
N MET A 62 -13.88 13.91 -16.35
CA MET A 62 -13.34 13.10 -15.27
C MET A 62 -11.83 13.39 -15.07
N LYS A 63 -11.08 13.65 -16.15
CA LYS A 63 -9.69 14.14 -16.05
C LYS A 63 -9.62 15.46 -15.28
N LEU A 64 -10.55 16.39 -15.57
CA LEU A 64 -10.62 17.65 -14.83
C LEU A 64 -10.94 17.39 -13.35
N LYS A 65 -11.90 16.54 -13.04
CA LYS A 65 -12.26 16.20 -11.65
C LYS A 65 -11.08 15.57 -10.92
N LEU A 66 -10.35 14.62 -11.55
CA LEU A 66 -9.17 13.99 -10.96
C LEU A 66 -8.06 15.03 -10.70
N LYS A 67 -7.88 16.00 -11.60
CA LYS A 67 -6.94 17.12 -11.40
C LYS A 67 -7.33 17.98 -10.21
N GLU A 68 -8.60 18.35 -10.06
CA GLU A 68 -9.08 19.14 -8.93
C GLU A 68 -8.97 18.36 -7.60
N ILE A 69 -9.23 17.05 -7.62
CA ILE A 69 -9.03 16.17 -6.46
C ILE A 69 -7.54 16.10 -6.07
N LYS A 70 -6.63 16.01 -7.05
CA LYS A 70 -5.19 16.03 -6.78
C LYS A 70 -4.78 17.34 -6.09
N LEU A 71 -5.20 18.48 -6.65
CA LEU A 71 -4.91 19.78 -6.06
C LEU A 71 -5.51 19.94 -4.65
N LEU A 72 -6.67 19.34 -4.40
CA LEU A 72 -7.29 19.32 -3.09
C LEU A 72 -6.43 18.49 -2.10
N LEU A 73 -6.08 17.26 -2.44
CA LEU A 73 -5.30 16.36 -1.59
C LEU A 73 -3.88 16.88 -1.34
N ASP A 74 -3.28 17.62 -2.27
CA ASP A 74 -1.97 18.26 -2.09
C ASP A 74 -1.97 19.33 -0.97
N HIS A 75 -3.16 19.84 -0.56
CA HIS A 75 -3.32 20.85 0.49
C HIS A 75 -3.92 20.30 1.79
N LEU A 76 -4.43 19.08 1.78
CA LEU A 76 -5.05 18.46 2.95
C LEU A 76 -4.02 17.62 3.73
N PRO A 77 -4.30 17.32 5.00
CA PRO A 77 -3.52 16.34 5.75
C PRO A 77 -3.38 15.01 5.00
N THR A 78 -2.26 14.32 5.17
CA THR A 78 -1.95 13.09 4.42
C THR A 78 -2.91 11.93 4.67
N ASN A 79 -3.62 11.96 5.80
CA ASN A 79 -4.70 11.02 6.15
C ASN A 79 -6.04 11.37 5.53
N SER A 80 -6.19 12.57 4.97
CA SER A 80 -7.43 12.98 4.30
C SER A 80 -7.67 12.15 3.02
N SER A 81 -8.94 11.98 2.69
CA SER A 81 -9.37 11.24 1.51
C SER A 81 -10.50 11.95 0.77
N VAL A 82 -10.63 11.64 -0.50
CA VAL A 82 -11.73 12.10 -1.33
C VAL A 82 -12.48 10.90 -1.87
N SER A 83 -13.79 10.87 -1.76
CA SER A 83 -14.62 9.81 -2.33
C SER A 83 -15.55 10.38 -3.40
N ILE A 84 -15.77 9.60 -4.46
CA ILE A 84 -16.80 9.87 -5.46
C ILE A 84 -17.81 8.73 -5.36
N THR A 85 -19.07 9.05 -5.03
CA THR A 85 -20.10 8.03 -4.82
C THR A 85 -21.47 8.50 -5.29
N LYS A 86 -22.45 7.59 -5.36
CA LYS A 86 -23.85 7.95 -5.64
C LYS A 86 -24.52 8.51 -4.38
N PRO A 87 -25.47 9.44 -4.51
CA PRO A 87 -26.25 9.94 -3.36
C PRO A 87 -26.87 8.81 -2.52
N LEU A 88 -27.35 7.75 -3.18
CA LEU A 88 -27.96 6.58 -2.54
C LEU A 88 -27.01 5.83 -1.59
N TYR A 89 -25.70 5.92 -1.81
CA TYR A 89 -24.68 5.20 -1.04
C TYR A 89 -23.95 6.10 -0.03
N LEU A 90 -24.37 7.35 0.14
CA LEU A 90 -23.71 8.30 1.04
C LEU A 90 -23.61 7.77 2.48
N ASN A 91 -24.65 7.14 3.01
CA ASN A 91 -24.63 6.56 4.34
C ASN A 91 -23.60 5.43 4.48
N ARG A 92 -23.44 4.60 3.45
CA ARG A 92 -22.43 3.53 3.45
C ARG A 92 -21.02 4.09 3.34
N GLU A 93 -20.83 5.12 2.55
CA GLU A 93 -19.55 5.82 2.40
C GLU A 93 -19.08 6.47 3.70
N LEU A 94 -20.02 6.94 4.54
CA LEU A 94 -19.71 7.57 5.83
C LEU A 94 -19.40 6.55 6.94
N PHE A 95 -19.98 5.36 6.90
CA PHE A 95 -19.96 4.42 8.02
C PHE A 95 -19.28 3.08 7.72
N THR A 96 -18.67 2.90 6.54
CA THR A 96 -17.93 1.69 6.20
C THR A 96 -16.56 2.02 5.59
N ASP A 97 -15.55 1.24 5.94
CA ASP A 97 -14.21 1.36 5.36
C ASP A 97 -14.13 0.90 3.89
N ALA A 98 -15.07 0.06 3.47
CA ALA A 98 -15.07 -0.55 2.14
C ALA A 98 -15.55 0.39 1.02
N GLY A 99 -16.26 1.50 1.36
CA GLY A 99 -16.77 2.48 0.42
C GLY A 99 -17.70 1.89 -0.68
N PHE A 100 -18.52 2.74 -1.30
CA PHE A 100 -19.38 2.37 -2.44
C PHE A 100 -19.16 3.33 -3.63
N GLY A 101 -17.90 3.52 -3.99
CA GLY A 101 -17.51 4.44 -5.05
C GLY A 101 -16.02 4.36 -5.31
N THR A 102 -15.46 5.44 -5.83
CA THR A 102 -14.00 5.56 -5.97
C THR A 102 -13.44 6.35 -4.80
N LEU A 103 -12.60 5.70 -3.99
CA LEU A 103 -11.83 6.33 -2.93
C LEU A 103 -10.50 6.84 -3.51
N VAL A 104 -10.25 8.13 -3.40
CA VAL A 104 -9.01 8.76 -3.84
C VAL A 104 -8.22 9.23 -2.62
N LYS A 105 -7.00 8.78 -2.49
CA LYS A 105 -6.07 9.18 -1.42
C LYS A 105 -4.86 9.90 -2.02
N ALA A 106 -4.22 10.76 -1.23
CA ALA A 106 -2.96 11.40 -1.62
C ALA A 106 -1.88 10.36 -1.96
N GLY A 107 -1.96 9.24 -1.26
CA GLY A 107 -1.04 8.13 -1.44
C GLY A 107 0.27 8.33 -0.68
N HIS A 108 0.99 7.24 -0.58
CA HIS A 108 2.26 7.21 0.10
C HIS A 108 3.37 7.07 -0.97
N HIS A 109 4.34 7.96 -0.93
CA HIS A 109 5.55 7.76 -1.71
C HIS A 109 6.30 6.54 -1.16
N ILE A 110 6.63 5.59 -2.04
CA ILE A 110 7.37 4.38 -1.71
C ILE A 110 8.69 4.41 -2.47
N ASP A 111 9.76 4.59 -1.72
CA ASP A 111 11.12 4.53 -2.25
C ASP A 111 11.58 3.09 -2.37
N LYS A 112 12.27 2.78 -3.47
CA LYS A 112 12.98 1.51 -3.65
C LYS A 112 14.47 1.73 -3.49
N LEU A 113 15.06 1.16 -2.44
CA LEU A 113 16.46 1.32 -2.09
C LEU A 113 17.17 -0.02 -2.29
N LYS A 114 18.34 0.02 -2.95
CA LYS A 114 19.27 -1.12 -3.10
C LYS A 114 20.55 -0.88 -2.32
N GLU A 115 21.04 0.34 -2.37
CA GLU A 115 22.19 0.78 -1.60
C GLU A 115 21.71 1.60 -0.40
N LEU A 116 22.27 1.30 0.76
CA LEU A 116 21.88 1.95 2.01
C LEU A 116 23.04 2.75 2.57
N ASP A 117 22.82 4.03 2.79
CA ASP A 117 23.65 4.86 3.68
C ASP A 117 23.29 4.60 5.16
N ASN A 118 24.01 5.27 6.07
CA ASN A 118 23.76 5.09 7.50
C ASN A 118 22.39 5.62 7.92
N VAL A 119 21.91 6.71 7.31
CA VAL A 119 20.58 7.29 7.61
C VAL A 119 19.47 6.32 7.24
N ASN A 120 19.58 5.69 6.06
CA ASN A 120 18.64 4.68 5.61
C ASN A 120 18.65 3.46 6.54
N LYS A 121 19.82 2.98 6.99
CA LYS A 121 19.93 1.86 7.94
C LYS A 121 19.28 2.18 9.28
N ASP A 122 19.47 3.38 9.81
CA ASP A 122 18.85 3.82 11.07
C ASP A 122 17.32 3.89 10.94
N HIS A 123 16.80 4.42 9.82
CA HIS A 123 15.37 4.44 9.53
C HIS A 123 14.77 3.04 9.44
N ILE A 124 15.41 2.13 8.69
CA ILE A 124 14.97 0.74 8.54
C ILE A 124 14.98 0.04 9.91
N THR A 125 16.04 0.19 10.68
CA THR A 125 16.14 -0.36 12.04
C THR A 125 14.99 0.13 12.92
N SER A 126 14.74 1.44 12.94
CA SER A 126 13.64 2.04 13.71
C SER A 126 12.27 1.47 13.31
N ILE A 127 12.01 1.30 12.01
CA ILE A 127 10.74 0.73 11.54
C ILE A 127 10.60 -0.72 12.00
N LEU A 128 11.64 -1.54 11.81
CA LEU A 128 11.61 -2.96 12.14
C LEU A 128 11.47 -3.18 13.65
N GLU A 129 12.29 -2.53 14.46
CA GLU A 129 12.25 -2.69 15.91
C GLU A 129 10.91 -2.23 16.49
N SER A 130 10.37 -1.10 16.01
CA SER A 130 9.06 -0.61 16.43
C SER A 130 7.92 -1.55 16.04
N ALA A 131 7.91 -2.04 14.79
CA ALA A 131 6.82 -2.86 14.28
C ALA A 131 6.81 -4.29 14.88
N PHE A 132 7.99 -4.88 15.10
CA PHE A 132 8.14 -6.23 15.64
C PHE A 132 8.31 -6.27 17.17
N LYS A 133 8.48 -5.12 17.82
CA LYS A 133 8.71 -5.00 19.27
C LYS A 133 9.90 -5.86 19.73
N GLY A 134 11.01 -5.79 19.02
CA GLY A 134 12.22 -6.57 19.27
C GLY A 134 13.45 -5.86 18.74
N LYS A 135 14.62 -6.42 18.98
CA LYS A 135 15.89 -5.86 18.51
C LYS A 135 16.35 -6.53 17.22
N LEU A 136 16.76 -5.70 16.27
CA LEU A 136 17.30 -6.18 14.99
C LEU A 136 18.71 -6.72 15.19
N ASP A 137 19.02 -7.85 14.57
CA ASP A 137 20.36 -8.42 14.57
C ASP A 137 21.36 -7.41 13.98
N LYS A 138 22.50 -7.21 14.66
CA LYS A 138 23.54 -6.27 14.25
C LYS A 138 24.12 -6.57 12.87
N ASN A 139 24.07 -7.83 12.45
CA ASN A 139 24.57 -8.30 11.17
C ASN A 139 23.49 -8.25 10.05
N TYR A 140 22.29 -7.74 10.33
CA TYR A 140 21.18 -7.75 9.38
C TYR A 140 21.51 -7.14 8.02
N PHE A 141 22.35 -6.12 8.01
CA PHE A 141 22.76 -5.38 6.82
C PHE A 141 24.03 -5.87 6.14
N ILE A 142 24.67 -6.92 6.68
CA ILE A 142 25.94 -7.44 6.13
C ILE A 142 25.73 -8.11 4.78
N ASN A 143 24.63 -8.86 4.60
CA ASN A 143 24.25 -9.44 3.31
C ASN A 143 23.57 -8.38 2.45
N GLN A 144 24.34 -7.84 1.50
CA GLN A 144 23.97 -6.63 0.74
C GLN A 144 23.03 -6.88 -0.45
N ASP A 145 22.61 -8.11 -0.73
CA ASP A 145 21.70 -8.38 -1.87
C ASP A 145 20.23 -8.28 -1.46
N LYS A 146 19.90 -7.19 -0.77
CA LYS A 146 18.53 -6.87 -0.35
C LYS A 146 18.04 -5.61 -1.06
N GLU A 147 16.78 -5.66 -1.46
CA GLU A 147 16.01 -4.48 -1.89
C GLU A 147 15.06 -4.09 -0.77
N TYR A 148 14.92 -2.79 -0.54
CA TYR A 148 14.03 -2.26 0.48
C TYR A 148 13.01 -1.34 -0.18
N TYR A 149 11.74 -1.60 0.07
CA TYR A 149 10.66 -0.67 -0.19
C TYR A 149 10.39 0.07 1.11
N VAL A 150 10.52 1.38 1.11
CA VAL A 150 10.36 2.20 2.33
C VAL A 150 9.36 3.31 2.03
N SER A 151 8.40 3.52 2.93
CA SER A 151 7.52 4.67 2.80
C SER A 151 8.27 5.97 3.10
N GLY A 152 8.03 7.02 2.30
CA GLY A 152 8.68 8.33 2.48
C GLY A 152 8.47 8.95 3.87
N CYS A 153 7.42 8.53 4.60
CA CYS A 153 7.19 8.90 5.99
C CYS A 153 7.92 7.99 7.01
N SER A 154 8.73 7.03 6.57
CA SER A 154 9.49 6.09 7.40
C SER A 154 8.64 5.32 8.43
N ARG A 155 7.40 4.92 8.03
CA ARG A 155 6.47 4.17 8.89
C ARG A 155 6.11 2.78 8.36
N ALA A 156 6.50 2.45 7.13
CA ALA A 156 6.33 1.11 6.56
C ALA A 156 7.55 0.69 5.76
N LEU A 157 7.81 -0.61 5.74
CA LEU A 157 8.94 -1.23 5.08
C LEU A 157 8.56 -2.62 4.56
N ILE A 158 9.03 -2.95 3.35
CA ILE A 158 9.21 -4.33 2.89
C ILE A 158 10.69 -4.53 2.54
N ALA A 159 11.30 -5.60 3.05
CA ALA A 159 12.65 -6.03 2.68
C ALA A 159 12.56 -7.31 1.85
N ILE A 160 13.20 -7.30 0.68
CA ILE A 160 13.26 -8.41 -0.27
C ILE A 160 14.69 -8.92 -0.37
N CYS A 161 14.86 -10.25 -0.25
CA CYS A 161 16.07 -10.96 -0.66
C CYS A 161 15.79 -11.71 -1.96
N HIS A 162 16.81 -11.92 -2.78
CA HIS A 162 16.64 -12.74 -3.98
C HIS A 162 17.14 -14.18 -3.72
N TYR A 163 16.26 -15.14 -4.01
CA TYR A 163 16.61 -16.54 -4.05
C TYR A 163 16.51 -17.01 -5.51
N GLN A 164 17.67 -17.19 -6.14
CA GLN A 164 17.76 -17.37 -7.59
C GLN A 164 17.05 -16.20 -8.31
N LYS A 165 15.91 -16.45 -8.99
CA LYS A 165 15.09 -15.44 -9.68
C LYS A 165 13.76 -15.13 -8.98
N ILE A 166 13.58 -15.64 -7.76
CA ILE A 166 12.34 -15.50 -6.99
C ILE A 166 12.59 -14.58 -5.80
N ALA A 167 11.70 -13.64 -5.58
CA ALA A 167 11.79 -12.73 -4.45
C ALA A 167 11.35 -13.41 -3.15
N TYR A 168 12.21 -13.39 -2.13
CA TYR A 168 11.84 -13.75 -0.77
C TYR A 168 11.58 -12.50 0.04
N MET A 169 10.33 -12.30 0.48
CA MET A 169 10.01 -11.20 1.39
C MET A 169 10.44 -11.55 2.81
N ASP A 170 11.59 -11.01 3.20
CA ASP A 170 12.21 -11.24 4.51
C ASP A 170 11.43 -10.51 5.62
N LYS A 171 11.03 -9.26 5.38
CA LYS A 171 10.29 -8.44 6.34
C LYS A 171 9.16 -7.67 5.67
N PHE A 172 8.04 -7.58 6.35
CA PHE A 172 6.97 -6.63 6.09
C PHE A 172 6.57 -5.98 7.41
N ALA A 173 6.83 -4.70 7.53
CA ALA A 173 6.64 -3.94 8.75
C ALA A 173 5.81 -2.68 8.49
N VAL A 174 4.83 -2.43 9.35
CA VAL A 174 4.08 -1.17 9.42
C VAL A 174 4.00 -0.77 10.88
N LYS A 175 4.49 0.44 11.21
CA LYS A 175 4.42 0.97 12.58
C LYS A 175 2.97 1.04 13.06
N ALA A 176 2.76 0.89 14.35
CA ALA A 176 1.41 0.79 14.94
C ALA A 176 0.56 2.05 14.68
N ASP A 177 1.18 3.22 14.69
CA ASP A 177 0.57 4.52 14.42
C ASP A 177 0.15 4.73 12.95
N ALA A 178 0.66 3.91 12.04
CA ALA A 178 0.33 3.96 10.60
C ALA A 178 -0.66 2.88 10.15
N ARG A 179 -1.11 2.03 11.07
CA ARG A 179 -2.08 0.97 10.75
C ARG A 179 -3.46 1.57 10.47
N GLY A 180 -4.13 1.08 9.42
CA GLY A 180 -5.42 1.61 8.99
C GLY A 180 -5.33 2.76 7.97
N GLU A 181 -4.17 3.41 7.78
CA GLU A 181 -3.99 4.48 6.80
C GLU A 181 -3.84 3.99 5.34
N GLY A 182 -3.84 2.68 5.10
CA GLY A 182 -3.63 2.08 3.77
C GLY A 182 -2.17 1.96 3.35
N LEU A 183 -1.24 2.37 4.21
CA LEU A 183 0.20 2.35 3.92
C LEU A 183 0.74 0.94 3.66
N GLY A 184 0.25 -0.06 4.40
CA GLY A 184 0.59 -1.46 4.17
C GLY A 184 0.19 -1.94 2.78
N ASN A 185 -1.01 -1.60 2.31
CA ASN A 185 -1.46 -1.94 0.97
C ASN A 185 -0.67 -1.21 -0.12
N ALA A 186 -0.34 0.06 0.09
CA ALA A 186 0.44 0.84 -0.87
C ALA A 186 1.82 0.22 -1.11
N ILE A 187 2.55 -0.09 -0.03
CA ILE A 187 3.89 -0.69 -0.15
C ILE A 187 3.84 -2.12 -0.69
N TRP A 188 2.80 -2.90 -0.34
CA TRP A 188 2.56 -4.23 -0.87
C TRP A 188 2.34 -4.20 -2.39
N ASN A 189 1.45 -3.33 -2.87
CA ASN A 189 1.15 -3.17 -4.29
C ASN A 189 2.39 -2.72 -5.07
N ARG A 190 3.20 -1.82 -4.51
CA ARG A 190 4.45 -1.39 -5.13
C ARG A 190 5.44 -2.54 -5.27
N MET A 191 5.61 -3.35 -4.23
CA MET A 191 6.49 -4.52 -4.25
C MET A 191 6.01 -5.58 -5.25
N THR A 192 4.71 -5.92 -5.27
CA THR A 192 4.15 -6.93 -6.19
C THR A 192 4.07 -6.46 -7.65
N ALA A 193 4.09 -5.15 -7.89
CA ALA A 193 4.26 -4.61 -9.24
C ALA A 193 5.64 -4.96 -9.82
N ASP A 194 6.68 -4.90 -8.99
CA ASP A 194 8.07 -5.19 -9.40
C ASP A 194 8.37 -6.71 -9.41
N HIS A 195 7.78 -7.47 -8.50
CA HIS A 195 8.06 -8.90 -8.30
C HIS A 195 6.82 -9.74 -8.55
N LYS A 196 6.83 -10.53 -9.64
CA LYS A 196 5.69 -11.40 -10.01
C LYS A 196 5.73 -12.76 -9.32
N LYS A 197 6.91 -13.19 -8.85
CA LYS A 197 7.11 -14.41 -8.06
C LYS A 197 7.67 -14.00 -6.70
N VAL A 198 6.88 -14.19 -5.66
CA VAL A 198 7.23 -13.82 -4.27
C VAL A 198 6.84 -14.94 -3.34
N PHE A 199 7.69 -15.25 -2.36
CA PHE A 199 7.34 -16.10 -1.24
C PHE A 199 7.81 -15.52 0.08
N TRP A 200 7.15 -15.90 1.17
CA TRP A 200 7.47 -15.40 2.51
C TRP A 200 6.98 -16.35 3.59
N ARG A 201 7.45 -16.14 4.81
CA ARG A 201 6.98 -16.84 5.98
C ARG A 201 6.42 -15.91 7.05
N SER A 202 5.53 -16.43 7.88
CA SER A 202 4.98 -15.72 9.02
C SER A 202 4.72 -16.69 10.17
N ARG A 203 4.85 -16.22 11.41
CA ARG A 203 4.50 -17.04 12.59
C ARG A 203 3.00 -17.38 12.55
N PRO A 204 2.59 -18.60 12.98
CA PRO A 204 1.20 -19.03 12.94
C PRO A 204 0.22 -18.07 13.63
N ASN A 205 0.65 -17.46 14.73
CA ASN A 205 -0.17 -16.56 15.55
C ASN A 205 -0.10 -15.08 15.11
N ASN A 206 0.54 -14.77 14.01
CA ASN A 206 0.64 -13.40 13.54
C ASN A 206 -0.70 -12.95 12.91
N SER A 207 -1.26 -11.84 13.40
CA SER A 207 -2.54 -11.29 12.92
C SER A 207 -2.54 -10.92 11.44
N ILE A 208 -1.39 -10.59 10.85
CA ILE A 208 -1.26 -10.29 9.42
C ILE A 208 -1.56 -11.50 8.52
N ASN A 209 -1.60 -12.72 9.07
CA ASN A 209 -1.90 -13.92 8.29
C ASN A 209 -3.27 -13.88 7.62
N PHE A 210 -4.21 -13.10 8.17
CA PHE A 210 -5.50 -12.88 7.51
C PHE A 210 -5.32 -12.14 6.19
N PHE A 211 -4.52 -11.08 6.18
CA PHE A 211 -4.17 -10.35 4.96
C PHE A 211 -3.44 -11.26 3.97
N TYR A 212 -2.43 -11.99 4.41
CA TYR A 212 -1.65 -12.88 3.55
C TYR A 212 -2.48 -13.95 2.85
N LYS A 213 -3.46 -14.53 3.54
CA LYS A 213 -4.38 -15.53 2.96
C LYS A 213 -5.28 -14.95 1.86
N ASN A 214 -5.58 -13.65 1.92
CA ASN A 214 -6.40 -12.99 0.90
C ASN A 214 -5.62 -12.58 -0.34
N VAL A 215 -4.29 -12.46 -0.24
CA VAL A 215 -3.43 -11.96 -1.33
C VAL A 215 -2.50 -13.01 -1.92
N CYS A 216 -2.35 -14.19 -1.30
CA CYS A 216 -1.50 -15.27 -1.79
C CYS A 216 -2.23 -16.20 -2.76
N ASP A 217 -1.48 -16.84 -3.67
CA ASP A 217 -2.01 -17.93 -4.51
C ASP A 217 -2.12 -19.24 -3.75
N GLY A 218 -1.29 -19.40 -2.70
CA GLY A 218 -1.33 -20.56 -1.84
C GLY A 218 -0.44 -20.42 -0.61
N PHE A 219 -0.63 -21.33 0.35
CA PHE A 219 0.20 -21.37 1.54
C PHE A 219 0.33 -22.78 2.11
N GLN A 220 1.42 -23.04 2.80
CA GLN A 220 1.69 -24.27 3.55
C GLN A 220 1.91 -23.96 5.03
N LYS A 221 1.25 -24.74 5.90
CA LYS A 221 1.51 -24.70 7.33
C LYS A 221 2.60 -25.70 7.69
N THR A 222 3.55 -25.25 8.50
CA THR A 222 4.51 -26.09 9.23
C THR A 222 4.27 -25.91 10.73
N ASN A 223 5.04 -26.60 11.56
CA ASN A 223 4.95 -26.44 13.02
C ASN A 223 5.29 -25.02 13.48
N GLU A 224 6.26 -24.38 12.84
CA GLU A 224 6.79 -23.08 13.25
C GLU A 224 6.33 -21.91 12.38
N TRP A 225 5.98 -22.19 11.12
CA TRP A 225 5.73 -21.15 10.11
C TRP A 225 4.50 -21.45 9.24
N ASN A 226 3.81 -20.41 8.84
CA ASN A 226 2.99 -20.40 7.64
C ASN A 226 3.86 -19.83 6.52
N ILE A 227 3.99 -20.55 5.41
CA ILE A 227 4.76 -20.15 4.24
C ILE A 227 3.79 -19.88 3.11
N PHE A 228 3.85 -18.69 2.53
CA PHE A 228 2.95 -18.19 1.52
C PHE A 228 3.70 -17.90 0.22
N TRP A 229 2.99 -17.87 -0.91
CA TRP A 229 3.58 -17.53 -2.21
C TRP A 229 2.59 -16.89 -3.16
N ILE A 230 3.13 -16.18 -4.16
CA ILE A 230 2.45 -15.59 -5.31
C ILE A 230 3.27 -15.94 -6.57
N GLY A 231 2.59 -16.30 -7.66
CA GLY A 231 3.18 -16.48 -9.00
C GLY A 231 4.09 -17.68 -9.17
N ILE A 232 4.15 -18.62 -8.20
CA ILE A 232 5.00 -19.81 -8.25
C ILE A 232 4.13 -21.01 -8.62
N ASN A 233 4.15 -21.40 -9.91
CA ASN A 233 3.33 -22.47 -10.45
C ASN A 233 4.10 -23.79 -10.67
N ASN A 234 5.44 -23.75 -10.61
CA ASN A 234 6.28 -24.94 -10.75
C ASN A 234 6.47 -25.57 -9.37
N LEU A 235 6.18 -26.88 -9.25
CA LEU A 235 6.22 -27.60 -7.97
C LEU A 235 7.65 -27.71 -7.41
N ASP A 236 8.66 -27.92 -8.25
CA ASP A 236 10.03 -28.04 -7.79
C ASP A 236 10.56 -26.70 -7.27
N GLU A 237 10.26 -25.59 -7.98
CA GLU A 237 10.54 -24.24 -7.50
C GLU A 237 9.86 -23.96 -6.14
N LEU A 238 8.61 -24.40 -5.99
CA LEU A 238 7.84 -24.19 -4.76
C LEU A 238 8.45 -24.97 -3.58
N ILE A 239 8.81 -26.24 -3.79
CA ILE A 239 9.46 -27.06 -2.76
C ILE A 239 10.77 -26.40 -2.27
N GLU A 240 11.58 -25.90 -3.20
CA GLU A 240 12.82 -25.19 -2.86
C GLU A 240 12.54 -23.89 -2.09
N CYS A 241 11.53 -23.10 -2.50
CA CYS A 241 11.12 -21.88 -1.79
C CYS A 241 10.64 -22.19 -0.36
N ILE A 242 9.85 -23.25 -0.18
CA ILE A 242 9.39 -23.70 1.16
C ILE A 242 10.56 -24.12 2.03
N ARG A 243 11.49 -24.90 1.49
CA ARG A 243 12.71 -25.34 2.21
C ARG A 243 13.56 -24.13 2.62
N MET A 244 13.79 -23.21 1.69
CA MET A 244 14.54 -21.98 1.93
C MET A 244 13.89 -21.13 3.03
N ALA A 245 12.57 -20.87 2.93
CA ALA A 245 11.84 -20.06 3.90
C ALA A 245 11.88 -20.69 5.30
N SER A 246 11.77 -22.03 5.40
CA SER A 246 11.81 -22.75 6.68
C SER A 246 13.15 -22.61 7.38
N ASN A 247 14.25 -22.57 6.63
CA ASN A 247 15.62 -22.57 7.14
C ASN A 247 16.24 -21.17 7.32
N GLN A 248 15.50 -20.08 6.97
CA GLN A 248 16.03 -18.74 7.18
C GLN A 248 16.23 -18.45 8.67
N PRO A 249 17.35 -17.82 9.06
CA PRO A 249 17.56 -17.42 10.45
C PRO A 249 16.51 -16.38 10.89
N GLU A 250 16.27 -16.33 12.20
CA GLU A 250 15.53 -15.22 12.81
C GLU A 250 16.47 -14.05 13.03
N THR A 251 16.06 -12.88 12.57
CA THR A 251 16.87 -11.66 12.62
C THR A 251 16.26 -10.59 13.54
N ILE A 252 15.19 -10.93 14.25
CA ILE A 252 14.60 -10.11 15.33
C ILE A 252 14.70 -10.91 16.63
N ALA A 253 15.39 -10.36 17.61
CA ALA A 253 15.44 -10.89 18.98
C ALA A 253 14.34 -10.22 19.81
N TYR A 254 13.50 -11.01 20.45
CA TYR A 254 12.49 -10.54 21.39
C TYR A 254 13.06 -10.54 22.81
N GLU A 255 12.89 -9.45 23.53
CA GLU A 255 13.17 -9.43 24.97
C GLU A 255 12.19 -10.39 25.68
N LYS A 256 12.77 -11.28 26.50
CA LYS A 256 12.00 -12.28 27.26
C LYS A 256 11.27 -11.66 28.41
#